data_5bbf2ba21ad57c47599e08fdf7a0e0b0
#
_entry.id   5bbf2ba21ad57c47599e08fdf7a0e0b0
#
_cell.length_a   1.000
_cell.length_b   1.000
_cell.length_c   1.000
_cell.angle_alpha   90.00
_cell.angle_beta   90.00
_cell.angle_gamma   90.00
#
_symmetry.space_group_name_H-M   'P 1'
#
loop_
_entity.id
_entity.type
_entity.pdbx_description
1 polymer ?
#
loop_
_entity_poly.entity_id
_entity_poly.type
_entity_poly.pdbx_seq_one_letter_code
_entity_poly.pdbx_strand_id
1 'polypeptide(L)'
;MKWSEMFKKASFIDLSGLNQISVKDAMEFKTIHINGYSFCTTSNGETAIVVFDECPDNFFFAPTVLTNMLKQIDVNTDAKAYFDENGMTVEISESKNKKGNRTYYTFTPVD
;
A
#
# COMPACT_ATOMS: atom_id res chain seq x y z
N MET A 1 23.80 -1.52 17.52
CA MET A 1 22.53 -1.45 16.78
C MET A 1 21.56 -2.47 17.34
N LYS A 2 20.37 -2.04 17.65
CA LYS A 2 19.33 -2.96 18.11
C LYS A 2 18.53 -3.46 16.92
N TRP A 3 18.38 -4.75 16.81
CA TRP A 3 17.61 -5.36 15.74
C TRP A 3 16.16 -4.85 15.71
N SER A 4 15.58 -4.60 16.88
CA SER A 4 14.23 -4.09 16.98
C SER A 4 14.07 -2.69 16.35
N GLU A 5 15.10 -1.86 16.44
CA GLU A 5 15.08 -0.54 15.80
C GLU A 5 15.29 -0.64 14.29
N MET A 6 16.13 -1.59 13.88
CA MET A 6 16.39 -1.81 12.46
C MET A 6 15.17 -2.35 11.72
N PHE A 7 14.47 -3.31 12.30
CA PHE A 7 13.32 -3.94 11.67
C PHE A 7 12.00 -3.22 11.93
N LYS A 8 11.95 -2.35 12.92
CA LYS A 8 10.73 -1.61 13.25
C LYS A 8 10.25 -0.74 12.09
N LYS A 9 11.18 -0.19 11.30
CA LYS A 9 10.85 0.62 10.14
C LYS A 9 10.98 -0.14 8.82
N ALA A 10 11.38 -1.40 8.86
CA ALA A 10 11.66 -2.16 7.67
C ALA A 10 10.46 -3.02 7.26
N SER A 11 9.37 -2.40 6.92
CA SER A 11 8.22 -3.08 6.30
C SER A 11 7.40 -3.97 7.22
N PHE A 12 7.49 -3.79 8.54
CA PHE A 12 6.63 -4.54 9.45
C PHE A 12 5.50 -3.66 9.95
N ILE A 13 4.28 -4.05 9.63
CA ILE A 13 3.07 -3.38 10.10
C ILE A 13 2.41 -4.28 11.14
N ASP A 14 2.15 -3.72 12.33
CA ASP A 14 1.39 -4.44 13.34
C ASP A 14 -0.09 -4.35 12.97
N LEU A 15 -0.64 -5.49 12.57
CA LEU A 15 -2.04 -5.60 12.18
C LEU A 15 -2.99 -5.84 13.36
N SER A 16 -2.45 -5.90 14.58
CA SER A 16 -3.28 -6.10 15.78
C SER A 16 -4.26 -4.94 15.93
N GLY A 17 -5.54 -5.27 16.01
CA GLY A 17 -6.58 -4.26 16.14
C GLY A 17 -6.98 -3.57 14.84
N LEU A 18 -6.34 -3.91 13.71
CA LEU A 18 -6.74 -3.37 12.41
C LEU A 18 -7.71 -4.32 11.71
N ASN A 19 -8.62 -3.74 10.95
CA ASN A 19 -9.60 -4.50 10.19
C ASN A 19 -9.30 -4.40 8.70
N GLN A 20 -9.42 -5.51 7.99
CA GLN A 20 -9.22 -5.52 6.55
C GLN A 20 -10.40 -4.89 5.83
N ILE A 21 -10.11 -4.03 4.86
CA ILE A 21 -11.09 -3.52 3.91
C ILE A 21 -10.65 -3.91 2.50
N SER A 22 -11.56 -3.80 1.53
CA SER A 22 -11.23 -4.04 0.14
C SER A 22 -10.65 -2.78 -0.51
N VAL A 23 -9.97 -2.95 -1.65
CA VAL A 23 -9.51 -1.80 -2.45
C VAL A 23 -10.70 -0.94 -2.88
N LYS A 24 -11.84 -1.56 -3.15
CA LYS A 24 -13.07 -0.84 -3.51
C LYS A 24 -13.51 0.10 -2.37
N ASP A 25 -13.40 -0.36 -1.12
CA ASP A 25 -13.72 0.49 0.02
C ASP A 25 -12.73 1.65 0.16
N ALA A 26 -11.44 1.37 -0.05
CA ALA A 26 -10.41 2.42 -0.03
C ALA A 26 -10.63 3.43 -1.15
N MET A 27 -11.10 2.99 -2.32
CA MET A 27 -11.36 3.85 -3.46
C MET A 27 -12.43 4.90 -3.18
N GLU A 28 -13.34 4.66 -2.25
CA GLU A 28 -14.36 5.64 -1.87
C GLU A 28 -13.76 6.93 -1.34
N PHE A 29 -12.54 6.88 -0.81
CA PHE A 29 -11.82 8.08 -0.40
C PHE A 29 -11.24 8.87 -1.57
N LYS A 30 -11.18 8.28 -2.78
CA LYS A 30 -10.61 8.82 -4.01
C LYS A 30 -9.12 9.06 -3.94
N THR A 31 -8.66 9.75 -2.92
CA THR A 31 -7.25 10.02 -2.65
C THR A 31 -6.91 9.55 -1.25
N ILE A 32 -5.85 8.77 -1.13
CA ILE A 32 -5.39 8.29 0.18
C ILE A 32 -3.92 8.65 0.38
N HIS A 33 -3.56 8.88 1.64
CA HIS A 33 -2.17 9.11 2.02
C HIS A 33 -1.63 7.83 2.68
N ILE A 34 -0.83 7.10 1.93
CA ILE A 34 -0.22 5.86 2.41
C ILE A 34 0.91 6.22 3.38
N ASN A 35 0.80 5.76 4.61
CA ASN A 35 1.79 6.04 5.64
C ASN A 35 2.61 4.82 6.04
N GLY A 36 2.25 3.63 5.57
CA GLY A 36 2.99 2.43 5.86
C GLY A 36 2.62 1.28 4.94
N TYR A 37 3.56 0.36 4.76
CA TYR A 37 3.33 -0.84 3.97
C TYR A 37 4.20 -1.98 4.49
N SER A 38 3.79 -3.21 4.18
CA SER A 38 4.55 -4.41 4.47
C SER A 38 4.27 -5.42 3.38
N PHE A 39 5.20 -6.35 3.16
CA PHE A 39 5.01 -7.40 2.16
C PHE A 39 4.73 -8.72 2.84
N CYS A 40 3.79 -9.48 2.28
CA CYS A 40 3.49 -10.83 2.73
C CYS A 40 3.31 -11.75 1.53
N THR A 41 3.46 -13.05 1.76
CA THR A 41 3.24 -14.05 0.73
C THR A 41 1.83 -14.60 0.85
N THR A 42 1.07 -14.53 -0.25
CA THR A 42 -0.28 -15.07 -0.33
C THR A 42 -0.31 -16.20 -1.36
N SER A 43 -1.45 -16.85 -1.51
CA SER A 43 -1.63 -17.88 -2.56
C SER A 43 -1.41 -17.31 -3.96
N ASN A 44 -1.53 -16.02 -4.15
CA ASN A 44 -1.32 -15.33 -5.42
C ASN A 44 0.09 -14.75 -5.57
N GLY A 45 0.99 -15.01 -4.62
CA GLY A 45 2.35 -14.49 -4.61
C GLY A 45 2.54 -13.40 -3.57
N GLU A 46 3.59 -12.61 -3.74
CA GLU A 46 3.91 -11.54 -2.80
C GLU A 46 2.96 -10.36 -2.99
N THR A 47 2.41 -9.88 -1.88
CA THR A 47 1.42 -8.82 -1.88
C THR A 47 1.77 -7.80 -0.80
N ALA A 48 1.59 -6.52 -1.09
CA ALA A 48 1.77 -5.48 -0.08
C ALA A 48 0.51 -5.32 0.76
N ILE A 49 0.71 -5.09 2.04
CA ILE A 49 -0.32 -4.66 2.97
C ILE A 49 -0.13 -3.16 3.15
N VAL A 50 -1.22 -2.40 3.04
CA VAL A 50 -1.15 -0.93 3.04
C VAL A 50 -2.01 -0.36 4.15
N VAL A 51 -1.45 0.58 4.90
CA VAL A 51 -2.18 1.42 5.86
C VAL A 51 -2.11 2.87 5.42
N PHE A 52 -3.15 3.62 5.71
CA PHE A 52 -3.27 4.99 5.22
C PHE A 52 -3.98 5.89 6.24
N ASP A 53 -3.73 7.19 6.12
CA ASP A 53 -4.18 8.17 7.12
C ASP A 53 -5.71 8.33 7.20
N GLU A 54 -6.39 8.20 6.07
CA GLU A 54 -7.84 8.41 5.98
C GLU A 54 -8.64 7.38 6.76
N CYS A 55 -8.04 6.21 7.00
CA CYS A 55 -8.70 5.16 7.76
C CYS A 55 -7.67 4.39 8.59
N PRO A 56 -7.19 4.98 9.71
CA PRO A 56 -6.06 4.43 10.46
C PRO A 56 -6.34 3.09 11.13
N ASP A 57 -7.60 2.73 11.29
CA ASP A 57 -7.98 1.46 11.92
C ASP A 57 -8.15 0.33 10.92
N ASN A 58 -7.83 0.57 9.66
CA ASN A 58 -8.03 -0.38 8.57
C ASN A 58 -6.80 -0.55 7.72
N PHE A 59 -6.73 -1.68 7.02
CA PHE A 59 -5.69 -1.95 6.03
C PHE A 59 -6.30 -2.65 4.83
N PHE A 60 -5.59 -2.65 3.71
CA PHE A 60 -6.02 -3.43 2.55
C PHE A 60 -4.82 -4.11 1.88
N PHE A 61 -5.11 -5.20 1.17
CA PHE A 61 -4.11 -5.86 0.35
C PHE A 61 -4.00 -5.14 -0.99
N ALA A 62 -2.80 -4.71 -1.32
CA ALA A 62 -2.57 -3.94 -2.53
C ALA A 62 -2.69 -4.82 -3.78
N PRO A 63 -3.35 -4.34 -4.84
CA PRO A 63 -3.29 -5.00 -6.14
C PRO A 63 -1.86 -5.04 -6.67
N THR A 64 -1.62 -5.87 -7.69
CA THR A 64 -0.28 -6.07 -8.24
C THR A 64 0.40 -4.75 -8.64
N VAL A 65 -0.37 -3.83 -9.23
CA VAL A 65 0.17 -2.53 -9.65
C VAL A 65 0.75 -1.77 -8.47
N LEU A 66 -0.02 -1.64 -7.39
CA LEU A 66 0.43 -0.92 -6.20
C LEU A 66 1.55 -1.68 -5.48
N THR A 67 1.44 -3.00 -5.41
CA THR A 67 2.50 -3.83 -4.82
C THR A 67 3.83 -3.60 -5.52
N ASN A 68 3.83 -3.55 -6.86
CA ASN A 68 5.05 -3.30 -7.63
C ASN A 68 5.60 -1.90 -7.41
N MET A 69 4.73 -0.89 -7.30
CA MET A 69 5.16 0.47 -6.97
C MET A 69 5.87 0.51 -5.62
N LEU A 70 5.30 -0.14 -4.62
CA LEU A 70 5.88 -0.17 -3.27
C LEU A 70 7.19 -0.94 -3.23
N LYS A 71 7.31 -2.01 -4.03
CA LYS A 71 8.57 -2.74 -4.15
C LYS A 71 9.67 -1.86 -4.74
N GLN A 72 9.35 -1.04 -5.74
CA GLN A 72 10.32 -0.13 -6.34
C GLN A 72 10.79 0.91 -5.32
N ILE A 73 9.89 1.41 -4.49
CA ILE A 73 10.25 2.33 -3.40
C ILE A 73 11.15 1.61 -2.40
N ASP A 74 10.79 0.39 -2.03
CA ASP A 74 11.51 -0.37 -1.00
C ASP A 74 12.95 -0.66 -1.36
N VAL A 75 13.25 -0.87 -2.64
CA VAL A 75 14.62 -1.16 -3.11
C VAL A 75 15.41 0.09 -3.48
N ASN A 76 14.77 1.25 -3.53
CA ASN A 76 15.42 2.53 -3.82
C ASN A 76 15.65 3.27 -2.51
N THR A 77 16.91 3.41 -2.12
CA THR A 77 17.27 4.00 -0.82
C THR A 77 16.70 5.40 -0.63
N ASP A 78 16.79 6.25 -1.65
CA ASP A 78 16.31 7.64 -1.56
C ASP A 78 14.78 7.69 -1.50
N ALA A 79 14.11 6.88 -2.32
CA ALA A 79 12.66 6.84 -2.33
C ALA A 79 12.12 6.29 -1.01
N LYS A 80 12.75 5.27 -0.46
CA LYS A 80 12.34 4.69 0.82
C LYS A 80 12.51 5.70 1.96
N ALA A 81 13.61 6.41 1.99
CA ALA A 81 13.84 7.43 3.01
C ALA A 81 12.77 8.54 2.91
N TYR A 82 12.45 8.97 1.70
CA TYR A 82 11.42 9.97 1.50
C TYR A 82 10.04 9.45 1.93
N PHE A 83 9.73 8.20 1.61
CA PHE A 83 8.48 7.58 2.01
C PHE A 83 8.37 7.46 3.54
N ASP A 84 9.44 7.02 4.20
CA ASP A 84 9.45 6.86 5.66
C ASP A 84 9.20 8.20 6.36
N GLU A 85 9.63 9.29 5.77
CA GLU A 85 9.48 10.63 6.33
C GLU A 85 8.13 11.27 5.98
N ASN A 86 7.65 11.09 4.76
CA ASN A 86 6.53 11.86 4.21
C ASN A 86 5.30 11.01 3.82
N GLY A 87 5.48 9.69 3.64
CA GLY A 87 4.43 8.86 3.07
C GLY A 87 4.24 9.13 1.58
N MET A 88 3.17 8.60 1.00
CA MET A 88 2.85 8.79 -0.41
C MET A 88 1.35 8.97 -0.59
N THR A 89 0.96 10.10 -1.17
CA THR A 89 -0.43 10.34 -1.51
C THR A 89 -0.71 9.80 -2.91
N VAL A 90 -1.75 9.00 -3.05
CA VAL A 90 -2.14 8.45 -4.35
C VAL A 90 -3.62 8.66 -4.59
N GLU A 91 -3.97 8.87 -5.85
CA GLU A 91 -5.36 8.89 -6.31
C GLU A 91 -5.71 7.50 -6.81
N ILE A 92 -6.85 6.97 -6.38
CA ILE A 92 -7.32 5.66 -6.78
C ILE A 92 -8.42 5.81 -7.83
N SER A 93 -8.23 5.18 -8.98
CA SER A 93 -9.20 5.19 -10.08
C SER A 93 -9.59 3.76 -10.44
N GLU A 94 -10.82 3.59 -10.89
CA GLU A 94 -11.34 2.31 -11.34
C GLU A 94 -11.45 2.33 -12.86
N SER A 95 -10.98 1.27 -13.52
CA SER A 95 -11.13 1.07 -14.96
C SER A 95 -11.66 -0.32 -15.22
N LYS A 96 -12.51 -0.44 -16.23
CA LYS A 96 -13.03 -1.74 -16.67
C LYS A 96 -12.39 -2.14 -17.98
N ASN A 97 -12.01 -3.44 -18.07
CA ASN A 97 -11.49 -3.97 -19.31
C ASN A 97 -12.62 -4.12 -20.34
N LYS A 98 -12.36 -3.67 -21.59
CA LYS A 98 -13.34 -3.75 -22.67
C LYS A 98 -13.70 -5.19 -23.07
N LYS A 99 -12.85 -6.17 -22.77
CA LYS A 99 -13.04 -7.56 -23.19
C LYS A 99 -13.54 -8.48 -22.09
N GLY A 100 -13.79 -7.97 -20.92
CA GLY A 100 -14.24 -8.80 -19.82
C GLY A 100 -14.79 -7.98 -18.69
N ASN A 101 -15.35 -8.65 -17.72
CA ASN A 101 -15.95 -8.02 -16.55
C ASN A 101 -14.91 -7.76 -15.45
N ARG A 102 -13.64 -7.60 -15.83
CA ARG A 102 -12.58 -7.34 -14.84
C ARG A 102 -12.45 -5.86 -14.58
N THR A 103 -12.43 -5.53 -13.30
CA THR A 103 -12.19 -4.20 -12.83
C THR A 103 -10.72 -4.06 -12.45
N TYR A 104 -10.08 -2.98 -12.90
CA TYR A 104 -8.72 -2.64 -12.53
C TYR A 104 -8.71 -1.38 -11.70
N TYR A 105 -7.81 -1.34 -10.72
CA TYR A 105 -7.59 -0.15 -9.92
C TYR A 105 -6.25 0.45 -10.30
N THR A 106 -6.25 1.76 -10.54
CA THR A 106 -5.05 2.51 -10.88
C THR A 106 -4.71 3.44 -9.73
N PHE A 107 -3.44 3.46 -9.36
CA PHE A 107 -2.93 4.29 -8.27
C PHE A 107 -1.97 5.30 -8.86
N THR A 108 -2.34 6.58 -8.83
CA THR A 108 -1.54 7.65 -9.40
C THR A 108 -0.99 8.52 -8.29
N PRO A 109 0.35 8.61 -8.14
CA PRO A 109 0.93 9.50 -7.12
C PRO A 109 0.51 10.95 -7.36
N VAL A 110 0.19 11.62 -6.27
CA VAL A 110 -0.20 13.03 -6.28
C VAL A 110 0.87 13.82 -5.53
N ASP A 111 1.57 14.67 -6.23
CA ASP A 111 2.61 15.51 -5.63
C ASP A 111 2.05 16.74 -4.96
#